data_41d81643ba3dc5d6db152cd5ef0c1c5d
#
_entry.id   41d81643ba3dc5d6db152cd5ef0c1c5d
#
_cell.length_a   1.000
_cell.length_b   1.000
_cell.length_c   1.000
_cell.angle_alpha   90.00
_cell.angle_beta   90.00
_cell.angle_gamma   90.00
#
_symmetry.space_group_name_H-M   'P 1'
#
loop_
_entity.id
_entity.type
_entity.pdbx_description
1 polymer ?
#
loop_
_entity_poly.entity_id
_entity_poly.type
_entity_poly.pdbx_seq_one_letter_code
_entity_poly.pdbx_strand_id
1 'polypeptide(L)'
;MTGHDMIPAEVVSADDARAVSIAVATNLLRRQDLTIIERGKAYHALLVESNRNGQRNAVCPTFGDSRQRLAETDDGGTSGEDRQKYNARKLVADFFGVTEYEIRKAIKLAGLIGPLAEILESTPRKLPIACAELIADYDATTQQAFVEMCSIEGYTLNKATVQKITRTCPPPSVGKQEIYAVWRQARAEEAQRRTVPPKKISFDRRKFAPYIEKLGSDKELEELFLAFLRQQVG
;
A
#
# COMPACT_ATOMS: atom_id res chain seq x y z
N MET A 1 -16.16 41.49 -30.97
CA MET A 1 -17.06 40.33 -31.14
C MET A 1 -16.39 39.14 -30.56
N THR A 2 -16.77 38.75 -29.36
CA THR A 2 -16.28 37.53 -28.68
C THR A 2 -17.13 36.37 -29.21
N GLY A 3 -16.57 35.62 -30.15
CA GLY A 3 -17.16 34.37 -30.61
C GLY A 3 -17.17 33.40 -29.43
N HIS A 4 -18.33 33.04 -28.94
CA HIS A 4 -18.47 31.92 -28.01
C HIS A 4 -18.29 30.63 -28.80
N ASP A 5 -17.14 30.02 -28.72
CA ASP A 5 -16.95 28.67 -29.23
C ASP A 5 -17.89 27.72 -28.49
N MET A 6 -18.85 27.15 -29.20
CA MET A 6 -19.75 26.14 -28.64
C MET A 6 -18.96 24.86 -28.39
N ILE A 7 -18.91 24.43 -27.12
CA ILE A 7 -18.33 23.15 -26.76
C ILE A 7 -19.42 22.08 -26.94
N PRO A 8 -19.16 21.00 -27.71
CA PRO A 8 -20.13 19.92 -27.83
C PRO A 8 -20.32 19.27 -26.48
N ALA A 9 -21.56 19.25 -26.00
CA ALA A 9 -21.91 18.65 -24.71
C ALA A 9 -23.05 17.65 -24.90
N GLU A 10 -22.91 16.47 -24.30
CA GLU A 10 -23.96 15.48 -24.22
C GLU A 10 -24.67 15.63 -22.87
N VAL A 11 -25.99 15.82 -22.92
CA VAL A 11 -26.82 15.92 -21.72
C VAL A 11 -27.35 14.53 -21.38
N VAL A 12 -26.92 13.95 -20.29
CA VAL A 12 -27.35 12.64 -19.81
C VAL A 12 -28.23 12.81 -18.58
N SER A 13 -29.41 12.18 -18.58
CA SER A 13 -30.23 12.10 -17.37
C SER A 13 -29.59 11.17 -16.35
N ALA A 14 -29.28 11.69 -15.18
CA ALA A 14 -28.67 10.95 -14.10
C ALA A 14 -29.29 11.38 -12.75
N ASP A 15 -29.48 10.40 -11.86
CA ASP A 15 -29.71 10.71 -10.45
C ASP A 15 -28.38 11.16 -9.79
N ASP A 16 -28.44 11.68 -8.58
CA ASP A 16 -27.27 12.22 -7.87
C ASP A 16 -26.14 11.20 -7.73
N ALA A 17 -26.47 9.94 -7.48
CA ALA A 17 -25.50 8.87 -7.32
C ALA A 17 -24.77 8.54 -8.64
N ARG A 18 -25.51 8.49 -9.75
CA ARG A 18 -24.98 8.29 -11.09
C ARG A 18 -24.14 9.48 -11.53
N ALA A 19 -24.56 10.71 -11.23
CA ALA A 19 -23.81 11.92 -11.50
C ALA A 19 -22.45 11.91 -10.79
N VAL A 20 -22.40 11.49 -9.51
CA VAL A 20 -21.15 11.32 -8.74
C VAL A 20 -20.25 10.26 -9.40
N SER A 21 -20.80 9.11 -9.79
CA SER A 21 -20.00 8.05 -10.44
C SER A 21 -19.38 8.51 -11.76
N ILE A 22 -20.14 9.24 -12.59
CA ILE A 22 -19.65 9.80 -13.84
C ILE A 22 -18.52 10.82 -13.58
N ALA A 23 -18.72 11.73 -12.63
CA ALA A 23 -17.73 12.74 -12.27
C ALA A 23 -16.43 12.10 -11.73
N VAL A 24 -16.54 11.10 -10.85
CA VAL A 24 -15.41 10.38 -10.28
C VAL A 24 -14.66 9.60 -11.38
N ALA A 25 -15.36 8.84 -12.22
CA ALA A 25 -14.76 8.09 -13.32
C ALA A 25 -14.04 9.01 -14.31
N THR A 26 -14.67 10.14 -14.68
CA THR A 26 -14.09 11.13 -15.58
C THR A 26 -12.83 11.76 -15.00
N ASN A 27 -12.82 12.08 -13.71
CA ASN A 27 -11.63 12.61 -13.02
C ASN A 27 -10.50 11.59 -12.98
N LEU A 28 -10.79 10.31 -12.67
CA LEU A 28 -9.79 9.24 -12.68
C LEU A 28 -9.17 9.03 -14.06
N LEU A 29 -9.95 9.15 -15.13
CA LEU A 29 -9.45 9.00 -16.50
C LEU A 29 -8.63 10.21 -16.99
N ARG A 30 -9.02 11.42 -16.59
CA ARG A 30 -8.38 12.66 -17.05
C ARG A 30 -7.13 13.02 -16.27
N ARG A 31 -7.10 12.76 -14.96
CA ARG A 31 -6.03 13.15 -14.06
C ARG A 31 -5.09 11.97 -13.81
N GLN A 32 -3.89 12.05 -14.40
CA GLN A 32 -2.81 11.07 -14.17
C GLN A 32 -2.04 11.34 -12.88
N ASP A 33 -2.18 12.54 -12.32
CA ASP A 33 -1.47 13.06 -11.14
C ASP A 33 -2.17 12.79 -9.80
N LEU A 34 -3.27 12.03 -9.81
CA LEU A 34 -3.98 11.68 -8.59
C LEU A 34 -3.11 10.85 -7.64
N THR A 35 -3.09 11.25 -6.37
CA THR A 35 -2.41 10.52 -5.32
C THR A 35 -3.06 9.16 -5.06
N ILE A 36 -2.35 8.26 -4.37
CA ILE A 36 -2.90 6.94 -4.04
C ILE A 36 -4.12 7.06 -3.12
N ILE A 37 -4.15 8.08 -2.25
CA ILE A 37 -5.27 8.36 -1.34
C ILE A 37 -6.50 8.85 -2.13
N GLU A 38 -6.31 9.79 -3.05
CA GLU A 38 -7.39 10.29 -3.92
C GLU A 38 -7.98 9.18 -4.78
N ARG A 39 -7.13 8.35 -5.40
CA ARG A 39 -7.58 7.16 -6.15
C ARG A 39 -8.38 6.20 -5.27
N GLY A 40 -7.92 5.97 -4.03
CA GLY A 40 -8.61 5.11 -3.07
C GLY A 40 -10.01 5.60 -2.73
N LYS A 41 -10.18 6.90 -2.48
CA LYS A 41 -11.49 7.53 -2.24
C LYS A 41 -12.39 7.41 -3.47
N ALA A 42 -11.84 7.62 -4.66
CA ALA A 42 -12.56 7.52 -5.91
C ALA A 42 -13.02 6.06 -6.19
N TYR A 43 -12.13 5.08 -6.03
CA TYR A 43 -12.51 3.66 -6.17
C TYR A 43 -13.56 3.23 -5.15
N HIS A 44 -13.46 3.71 -3.90
CA HIS A 44 -14.46 3.43 -2.88
C HIS A 44 -15.83 3.97 -3.27
N ALA A 45 -15.91 5.21 -3.75
CA ALA A 45 -17.16 5.82 -4.21
C ALA A 45 -17.79 5.02 -5.36
N LEU A 46 -16.98 4.61 -6.36
CA LEU A 46 -17.45 3.79 -7.48
C LEU A 46 -17.96 2.41 -7.05
N LEU A 47 -17.29 1.76 -6.10
CA LEU A 47 -17.71 0.45 -5.59
C LEU A 47 -19.00 0.54 -4.77
N VAL A 48 -19.17 1.58 -3.95
CA VAL A 48 -20.41 1.82 -3.21
C VAL A 48 -21.59 1.97 -4.17
N GLU A 49 -21.39 2.74 -5.24
CA GLU A 49 -22.42 2.95 -6.25
C GLU A 49 -22.72 1.68 -7.06
N SER A 50 -21.68 0.95 -7.50
CA SER A 50 -21.85 -0.33 -8.20
C SER A 50 -22.64 -1.35 -7.38
N ASN A 51 -22.42 -1.39 -6.05
CA ASN A 51 -23.17 -2.27 -5.16
C ASN A 51 -24.65 -1.85 -5.01
N ARG A 52 -24.94 -0.53 -4.92
CA ARG A 52 -26.31 -0.02 -4.90
C ARG A 52 -27.07 -0.33 -6.19
N ASN A 53 -26.41 -0.15 -7.34
CA ASN A 53 -27.02 -0.43 -8.64
C ASN A 53 -27.23 -1.94 -8.87
N GLY A 54 -26.40 -2.81 -8.26
CA GLY A 54 -26.59 -4.25 -8.25
C GLY A 54 -27.88 -4.69 -7.59
N GLN A 55 -28.34 -3.97 -6.57
CA GLN A 55 -29.61 -4.25 -5.88
C GLN A 55 -30.85 -3.72 -6.62
N ARG A 56 -30.72 -2.74 -7.52
CA ARG A 56 -31.83 -2.03 -8.16
C ARG A 56 -32.00 -2.30 -9.67
N ASN A 57 -31.33 -3.30 -10.25
CA ASN A 57 -31.40 -3.57 -11.71
C ASN A 57 -31.16 -2.35 -12.62
N ALA A 58 -30.51 -1.30 -12.13
CA ALA A 58 -30.22 -0.11 -12.88
C ALA A 58 -28.92 -0.28 -13.66
N VAL A 59 -29.04 -0.46 -14.95
CA VAL A 59 -27.93 -0.54 -15.91
C VAL A 59 -27.19 0.82 -15.92
N CYS A 60 -25.96 0.87 -15.42
CA CYS A 60 -25.06 1.96 -15.73
C CYS A 60 -24.59 1.77 -17.18
N PRO A 61 -24.87 2.65 -18.14
CA PRO A 61 -24.50 2.45 -19.55
C PRO A 61 -22.99 2.29 -19.75
N THR A 62 -22.17 2.84 -18.86
CA THR A 62 -20.71 2.76 -18.91
C THR A 62 -20.17 1.39 -18.49
N PHE A 63 -20.96 0.60 -17.72
CA PHE A 63 -20.57 -0.72 -17.23
C PHE A 63 -21.46 -1.85 -17.75
N GLY A 64 -22.49 -1.54 -18.52
CA GLY A 64 -23.54 -2.49 -18.98
C GLY A 64 -23.04 -3.60 -19.90
N ASP A 65 -22.14 -3.30 -20.80
CA ASP A 65 -21.65 -4.25 -21.81
C ASP A 65 -20.74 -5.36 -21.20
N SER A 66 -20.11 -5.09 -20.07
CA SER A 66 -19.22 -6.06 -19.42
C SER A 66 -19.98 -7.11 -18.61
N ARG A 67 -21.24 -6.84 -18.22
CA ARG A 67 -22.05 -7.78 -17.42
C ARG A 67 -22.54 -8.98 -18.21
N GLN A 68 -22.82 -8.84 -19.50
CA GLN A 68 -23.29 -9.97 -20.33
C GLN A 68 -22.23 -11.06 -20.53
N ARG A 69 -20.94 -10.72 -20.47
CA ARG A 69 -19.84 -11.69 -20.63
C ARG A 69 -19.50 -12.46 -19.35
N LEU A 70 -19.90 -11.99 -18.16
CA LEU A 70 -19.55 -12.59 -16.87
C LEU A 70 -20.63 -13.55 -16.32
N ALA A 71 -21.81 -13.61 -16.96
CA ALA A 71 -22.88 -14.53 -16.55
C ALA A 71 -22.63 -16.01 -16.92
N GLU A 72 -21.61 -16.31 -17.72
CA GLU A 72 -21.35 -17.64 -18.26
C GLU A 72 -20.27 -18.45 -17.52
N THR A 73 -19.65 -17.93 -16.47
CA THR A 73 -18.70 -18.70 -15.65
C THR A 73 -19.32 -19.01 -14.29
N ASP A 74 -20.08 -20.09 -14.25
CA ASP A 74 -20.54 -20.74 -13.02
C ASP A 74 -19.41 -21.58 -12.43
N ASP A 75 -18.95 -21.23 -11.22
CA ASP A 75 -18.34 -22.21 -10.31
C ASP A 75 -18.52 -21.83 -8.84
N GLY A 76 -18.80 -22.84 -8.05
CA GLY A 76 -19.49 -22.89 -6.81
C GLY A 76 -18.88 -22.21 -5.59
N GLY A 77 -19.74 -21.73 -4.70
CA GLY A 77 -19.52 -21.80 -3.26
C GLY A 77 -19.25 -20.52 -2.48
N THR A 78 -19.51 -19.29 -3.01
CA THR A 78 -19.48 -18.07 -2.19
C THR A 78 -20.87 -17.47 -2.00
N SER A 79 -21.14 -16.85 -0.83
CA SER A 79 -22.43 -16.19 -0.57
C SER A 79 -22.71 -15.12 -1.63
N GLY A 80 -24.00 -14.89 -1.98
CA GLY A 80 -24.38 -13.97 -3.05
C GLY A 80 -23.83 -12.55 -2.90
N GLU A 81 -23.65 -12.06 -1.67
CA GLU A 81 -23.09 -10.73 -1.38
C GLU A 81 -21.59 -10.65 -1.68
N ASP A 82 -20.82 -11.69 -1.38
CA ASP A 82 -19.39 -11.71 -1.64
C ASP A 82 -19.09 -11.84 -3.13
N ARG A 83 -19.88 -12.62 -3.86
CA ARG A 83 -19.84 -12.70 -5.34
C ARG A 83 -20.11 -11.35 -5.98
N GLN A 84 -21.11 -10.61 -5.48
CA GLN A 84 -21.48 -9.31 -6.03
C GLN A 84 -20.40 -8.25 -5.79
N LYS A 85 -19.78 -8.24 -4.60
CA LYS A 85 -18.63 -7.38 -4.26
C LYS A 85 -17.38 -7.71 -5.10
N TYR A 86 -17.13 -8.98 -5.34
CA TYR A 86 -16.04 -9.45 -6.19
C TYR A 86 -16.23 -8.98 -7.64
N ASN A 87 -17.42 -9.18 -8.20
CA ASN A 87 -17.71 -8.76 -9.56
C ASN A 87 -17.61 -7.24 -9.76
N ALA A 88 -18.11 -6.44 -8.81
CA ALA A 88 -18.02 -4.98 -8.89
C ALA A 88 -16.55 -4.51 -8.88
N ARG A 89 -15.70 -5.09 -8.02
CA ARG A 89 -14.28 -4.73 -7.94
C ARG A 89 -13.54 -5.11 -9.22
N LYS A 90 -13.81 -6.28 -9.77
CA LYS A 90 -13.23 -6.72 -11.04
C LYS A 90 -13.61 -5.80 -12.19
N LEU A 91 -14.90 -5.40 -12.28
CA LEU A 91 -15.37 -4.46 -13.29
C LEU A 91 -14.65 -3.12 -13.22
N VAL A 92 -14.46 -2.57 -12.01
CA VAL A 92 -13.71 -1.33 -11.81
C VAL A 92 -12.23 -1.52 -12.18
N ALA A 93 -11.63 -2.65 -11.83
CA ALA A 93 -10.25 -2.97 -12.18
C ALA A 93 -10.04 -3.03 -13.70
N ASP A 94 -10.89 -3.77 -14.41
CA ASP A 94 -10.84 -3.92 -15.85
C ASP A 94 -11.06 -2.58 -16.56
N PHE A 95 -11.97 -1.74 -16.05
CA PHE A 95 -12.27 -0.44 -16.63
C PHE A 95 -11.09 0.55 -16.54
N PHE A 96 -10.36 0.55 -15.43
CA PHE A 96 -9.21 1.45 -15.23
C PHE A 96 -7.87 0.82 -15.61
N GLY A 97 -7.83 -0.43 -16.05
CA GLY A 97 -6.60 -1.15 -16.39
C GLY A 97 -5.68 -1.38 -15.20
N VAL A 98 -6.24 -1.53 -14.00
CA VAL A 98 -5.51 -1.77 -12.74
C VAL A 98 -5.89 -3.14 -12.16
N THR A 99 -5.09 -3.64 -11.24
CA THR A 99 -5.41 -4.90 -10.57
C THR A 99 -6.39 -4.69 -9.41
N GLU A 100 -7.18 -5.71 -9.09
CA GLU A 100 -8.05 -5.68 -7.90
C GLU A 100 -7.26 -5.47 -6.59
N TYR A 101 -6.02 -5.94 -6.57
CA TYR A 101 -5.11 -5.71 -5.44
C TYR A 101 -4.78 -4.22 -5.28
N GLU A 102 -4.49 -3.52 -6.36
CA GLU A 102 -4.23 -2.07 -6.34
C GLU A 102 -5.44 -1.28 -5.87
N ILE A 103 -6.65 -1.66 -6.32
CA ILE A 103 -7.89 -1.05 -5.85
C ILE A 103 -8.07 -1.25 -4.34
N ARG A 104 -7.93 -2.50 -3.85
CA ARG A 104 -8.05 -2.79 -2.41
C ARG A 104 -7.03 -2.03 -1.59
N LYS A 105 -5.81 -1.97 -2.06
CA LYS A 105 -4.71 -1.25 -1.43
C LYS A 105 -4.99 0.25 -1.36
N ALA A 106 -5.40 0.87 -2.46
CA ALA A 106 -5.72 2.28 -2.51
C ALA A 106 -6.90 2.64 -1.59
N ILE A 107 -7.98 1.82 -1.60
CA ILE A 107 -9.13 2.01 -0.71
C ILE A 107 -8.72 1.88 0.76
N LYS A 108 -7.88 0.90 1.09
CA LYS A 108 -7.37 0.72 2.45
C LYS A 108 -6.57 1.93 2.92
N LEU A 109 -5.67 2.44 2.08
CA LEU A 109 -4.87 3.63 2.38
C LEU A 109 -5.73 4.89 2.49
N ALA A 110 -6.86 4.98 1.79
CA ALA A 110 -7.82 6.07 1.93
C ALA A 110 -8.49 6.13 3.31
N GLY A 111 -8.40 5.07 4.12
CA GLY A 111 -8.82 5.04 5.52
C GLY A 111 -7.83 5.68 6.51
N LEU A 112 -6.68 6.15 6.03
CA LEU A 112 -5.73 6.89 6.87
C LEU A 112 -6.29 8.26 7.24
N ILE A 113 -6.00 8.71 8.48
CA ILE A 113 -6.28 10.09 8.90
C ILE A 113 -5.45 11.09 8.09
N GLY A 114 -5.97 12.31 7.92
CA GLY A 114 -5.35 13.36 7.10
C GLY A 114 -3.83 13.53 7.31
N PRO A 115 -3.35 13.67 8.56
CA PRO A 115 -1.91 13.83 8.82
C PRO A 115 -1.05 12.63 8.36
N LEU A 116 -1.53 11.39 8.47
CA LEU A 116 -0.80 10.22 7.96
C LEU A 116 -0.83 10.14 6.44
N ALA A 117 -1.95 10.51 5.82
CA ALA A 117 -2.08 10.60 4.37
C ALA A 117 -1.08 11.63 3.81
N GLU A 118 -0.99 12.81 4.42
CA GLU A 118 -0.04 13.85 4.05
C GLU A 118 1.43 13.39 4.21
N ILE A 119 1.78 12.72 5.30
CA ILE A 119 3.13 12.16 5.49
C ILE A 119 3.44 11.10 4.42
N LEU A 120 2.47 10.24 4.10
CA LEU A 120 2.64 9.21 3.07
C LEU A 120 2.94 9.82 1.70
N GLU A 121 2.29 10.92 1.35
CA GLU A 121 2.42 11.59 0.05
C GLU A 121 3.66 12.50 -0.01
N SER A 122 3.90 13.29 1.03
CA SER A 122 5.00 14.27 1.05
C SER A 122 6.34 13.65 1.43
N THR A 123 6.35 12.69 2.35
CA THR A 123 7.57 12.08 2.89
C THR A 123 7.49 10.55 2.96
N PRO A 124 7.43 9.84 1.82
CA PRO A 124 7.24 8.38 1.78
C PRO A 124 8.37 7.61 2.45
N ARG A 125 9.52 8.23 2.69
CA ARG A 125 10.61 7.64 3.48
C ARG A 125 10.27 7.52 4.95
N LYS A 126 9.51 8.46 5.53
CA LYS A 126 9.09 8.41 6.94
C LYS A 126 8.00 7.37 7.18
N LEU A 127 7.06 7.25 6.24
CA LEU A 127 5.96 6.30 6.27
C LEU A 127 5.93 5.48 4.98
N PRO A 128 6.65 4.36 4.91
CA PRO A 128 6.57 3.47 3.76
C PRO A 128 5.15 2.92 3.57
N ILE A 129 4.73 2.73 2.31
CA ILE A 129 3.38 2.23 1.95
C ILE A 129 3.03 0.92 2.69
N ALA A 130 4.01 0.01 2.84
CA ALA A 130 3.80 -1.25 3.55
C ALA A 130 3.52 -1.08 5.06
N CYS A 131 3.98 0.03 5.67
CA CYS A 131 3.62 0.40 7.04
C CYS A 131 2.23 1.04 7.07
N ALA A 132 1.95 1.94 6.14
CA ALA A 132 0.67 2.61 6.00
C ALA A 132 -0.50 1.61 5.81
N GLU A 133 -0.31 0.55 5.04
CA GLU A 133 -1.29 -0.54 4.87
C GLU A 133 -1.64 -1.23 6.19
N LEU A 134 -0.68 -1.44 7.08
CA LEU A 134 -0.92 -2.06 8.39
C LEU A 134 -1.59 -1.08 9.37
N ILE A 135 -1.22 0.20 9.28
CA ILE A 135 -1.74 1.26 10.15
C ILE A 135 -3.19 1.61 9.78
N ALA A 136 -3.56 1.49 8.50
CA ALA A 136 -4.91 1.78 8.03
C ALA A 136 -6.02 0.89 8.63
N ASP A 137 -5.67 -0.23 9.26
CA ASP A 137 -6.63 -1.09 9.96
C ASP A 137 -7.02 -0.57 11.35
N TYR A 138 -6.27 0.39 11.88
CA TYR A 138 -6.55 1.01 13.17
C TYR A 138 -7.56 2.16 13.06
N ASP A 139 -8.24 2.44 14.17
CA ASP A 139 -9.11 3.60 14.28
C ASP A 139 -8.33 4.94 14.27
N ALA A 140 -9.03 6.05 14.06
CA ALA A 140 -8.43 7.36 13.95
C ALA A 140 -7.64 7.78 15.21
N THR A 141 -8.11 7.38 16.39
CA THR A 141 -7.46 7.69 17.68
C THR A 141 -6.13 6.96 17.80
N THR A 142 -6.12 5.68 17.45
CA THR A 142 -4.92 4.85 17.44
C THR A 142 -3.92 5.30 16.38
N GLN A 143 -4.40 5.67 15.19
CA GLN A 143 -3.57 6.21 14.11
C GLN A 143 -2.82 7.48 14.52
N GLN A 144 -3.36 8.29 15.44
CA GLN A 144 -2.68 9.50 15.94
C GLN A 144 -1.34 9.19 16.63
N ALA A 145 -1.20 8.02 17.28
CA ALA A 145 0.07 7.60 17.86
C ALA A 145 1.16 7.41 16.79
N PHE A 146 0.79 6.92 15.62
CA PHE A 146 1.74 6.75 14.50
C PHE A 146 2.13 8.09 13.87
N VAL A 147 1.24 9.09 13.85
CA VAL A 147 1.59 10.47 13.44
C VAL A 147 2.73 10.99 14.31
N GLU A 148 2.60 10.86 15.62
CA GLU A 148 3.61 11.32 16.58
C GLU A 148 4.95 10.59 16.40
N MET A 149 4.92 9.27 16.13
CA MET A 149 6.14 8.52 15.81
C MET A 149 6.82 9.04 14.53
N CYS A 150 6.05 9.35 13.49
CA CYS A 150 6.56 9.90 12.24
C CYS A 150 7.11 11.34 12.42
N SER A 151 6.65 12.07 13.44
CA SER A 151 7.10 13.42 13.73
C SER A 151 8.47 13.46 14.42
N ILE A 152 8.96 12.31 14.93
CA ILE A 152 10.29 12.23 15.56
C ILE A 152 11.37 12.44 14.49
N GLU A 153 12.26 13.40 14.75
CA GLU A 153 13.34 13.69 13.83
C GLU A 153 14.29 12.50 13.65
N GLY A 154 14.69 12.26 12.40
CA GLY A 154 15.58 11.14 12.06
C GLY A 154 14.97 9.73 12.21
N TYR A 155 13.68 9.62 12.58
CA TYR A 155 13.02 8.33 12.68
C TYR A 155 12.18 8.01 11.44
N THR A 156 12.31 6.77 10.99
CA THR A 156 11.52 6.19 9.89
C THR A 156 10.82 4.95 10.41
N LEU A 157 9.51 4.84 10.19
CA LEU A 157 8.77 3.63 10.50
C LEU A 157 9.25 2.48 9.61
N ASN A 158 9.57 1.35 10.21
CA ASN A 158 9.90 0.14 9.46
C ASN A 158 8.80 -0.92 9.58
N LYS A 159 8.68 -1.77 8.56
CA LYS A 159 7.64 -2.79 8.47
C LYS A 159 7.71 -3.77 9.64
N ALA A 160 8.90 -4.16 10.08
CA ALA A 160 9.08 -5.12 11.18
C ALA A 160 8.54 -4.57 12.50
N THR A 161 8.82 -3.30 12.79
CA THR A 161 8.30 -2.62 13.99
C THR A 161 6.78 -2.52 13.96
N VAL A 162 6.19 -2.08 12.82
CA VAL A 162 4.74 -1.97 12.68
C VAL A 162 4.08 -3.34 12.78
N GLN A 163 4.64 -4.38 12.16
CA GLN A 163 4.14 -5.75 12.29
C GLN A 163 4.21 -6.27 13.73
N LYS A 164 5.27 -5.94 14.48
CA LYS A 164 5.36 -6.30 15.90
C LYS A 164 4.25 -5.61 16.69
N ILE A 165 4.02 -4.31 16.44
CA ILE A 165 2.91 -3.56 17.05
C ILE A 165 1.58 -4.24 16.71
N THR A 166 1.29 -4.52 15.44
CA THR A 166 0.02 -5.12 15.00
C THR A 166 -0.22 -6.51 15.60
N ARG A 167 0.82 -7.29 15.84
CA ARG A 167 0.72 -8.61 16.49
C ARG A 167 0.44 -8.52 17.98
N THR A 168 1.06 -7.56 18.67
CA THR A 168 0.93 -7.39 20.13
C THR A 168 -0.32 -6.60 20.48
N CYS A 169 -0.66 -5.62 19.66
CA CYS A 169 -1.75 -4.69 19.81
C CYS A 169 -2.62 -4.74 18.53
N PRO A 170 -3.51 -5.74 18.41
CA PRO A 170 -4.30 -5.93 17.18
C PRO A 170 -5.31 -4.79 16.97
N PRO A 171 -5.56 -4.39 15.69
CA PRO A 171 -6.58 -3.40 15.38
C PRO A 171 -7.99 -3.91 15.80
N PRO A 172 -9.02 -3.04 15.89
CA PRO A 172 -8.98 -1.65 15.40
C PRO A 172 -8.57 -0.60 16.45
N SER A 173 -8.82 -0.82 17.73
CA SER A 173 -8.65 0.19 18.76
C SER A 173 -7.68 -0.28 19.84
N VAL A 174 -6.63 0.52 20.07
CA VAL A 174 -5.61 0.21 21.08
C VAL A 174 -5.18 1.48 21.80
N GLY A 175 -4.89 1.36 23.09
CA GLY A 175 -4.39 2.45 23.89
C GLY A 175 -3.04 2.97 23.39
N LYS A 176 -2.92 4.29 23.28
CA LYS A 176 -1.68 4.95 22.84
C LYS A 176 -0.45 4.50 23.64
N GLN A 177 -0.60 4.34 24.95
CA GLN A 177 0.50 3.91 25.83
C GLN A 177 1.00 2.50 25.51
N GLU A 178 0.09 1.57 25.19
CA GLU A 178 0.43 0.19 24.80
C GLU A 178 1.25 0.16 23.51
N ILE A 179 0.83 0.93 22.51
CA ILE A 179 1.56 1.05 21.25
C ILE A 179 2.96 1.60 21.48
N TYR A 180 3.08 2.65 22.32
CA TYR A 180 4.39 3.22 22.65
C TYR A 180 5.28 2.27 23.42
N ALA A 181 4.73 1.44 24.31
CA ALA A 181 5.50 0.44 25.03
C ALA A 181 6.12 -0.59 24.06
N VAL A 182 5.32 -1.14 23.17
CA VAL A 182 5.78 -2.10 22.14
C VAL A 182 6.79 -1.44 21.18
N TRP A 183 6.53 -0.21 20.77
CA TRP A 183 7.43 0.55 19.91
C TRP A 183 8.80 0.80 20.55
N ARG A 184 8.84 1.24 21.82
CA ARG A 184 10.09 1.46 22.56
C ARG A 184 10.89 0.16 22.69
N GLN A 185 10.22 -0.94 23.00
CA GLN A 185 10.85 -2.26 23.05
C GLN A 185 11.45 -2.65 21.69
N ALA A 186 10.69 -2.48 20.59
CA ALA A 186 11.17 -2.80 19.25
C ALA A 186 12.41 -1.97 18.87
N ARG A 187 12.42 -0.67 19.23
CA ARG A 187 13.60 0.20 19.02
C ARG A 187 14.81 -0.24 19.83
N ALA A 188 14.62 -0.62 21.10
CA ALA A 188 15.70 -1.10 21.93
C ALA A 188 16.34 -2.38 21.36
N GLU A 189 15.51 -3.33 20.92
CA GLU A 189 15.97 -4.55 20.25
C GLU A 189 16.72 -4.27 18.94
N GLU A 190 16.24 -3.31 18.15
CA GLU A 190 16.90 -2.90 16.90
C GLU A 190 18.26 -2.25 17.18
N ALA A 191 18.34 -1.39 18.20
CA ALA A 191 19.59 -0.79 18.63
C ALA A 191 20.60 -1.85 19.11
N GLN A 192 20.16 -2.83 19.89
CA GLN A 192 21.00 -3.96 20.33
C GLN A 192 21.51 -4.79 19.14
N ARG A 193 20.64 -5.05 18.12
CA ARG A 193 21.07 -5.80 16.92
C ARG A 193 22.13 -5.05 16.11
N ARG A 194 22.10 -3.72 16.09
CA ARG A 194 23.12 -2.90 15.41
C ARG A 194 24.48 -2.90 16.13
N THR A 195 24.48 -3.09 17.44
CA THR A 195 25.71 -3.15 18.25
C THR A 195 26.36 -4.53 18.26
N VAL A 196 25.59 -5.59 17.91
CA VAL A 196 26.17 -6.94 17.78
C VAL A 196 26.86 -7.07 16.42
N PRO A 197 28.15 -7.37 16.38
CA PRO A 197 28.85 -7.56 15.11
C PRO A 197 28.17 -8.68 14.30
N PRO A 198 28.12 -8.57 12.99
CA PRO A 198 27.47 -9.58 12.16
C PRO A 198 28.12 -10.93 12.36
N LYS A 199 27.30 -11.98 12.59
CA LYS A 199 27.79 -13.37 12.77
C LYS A 199 28.54 -13.91 11.54
N LYS A 200 28.33 -13.29 10.39
CA LYS A 200 29.03 -13.62 9.13
C LYS A 200 29.44 -12.33 8.45
N ILE A 201 30.70 -12.26 8.05
CA ILE A 201 31.21 -11.23 7.17
C ILE A 201 31.13 -11.81 5.77
N SER A 202 30.43 -11.13 4.86
CA SER A 202 30.37 -11.53 3.45
C SER A 202 31.12 -10.51 2.59
N PHE A 203 31.94 -11.00 1.71
CA PHE A 203 32.68 -10.19 0.75
C PHE A 203 32.09 -10.36 -0.65
N ASP A 204 32.17 -9.30 -1.45
CA ASP A 204 31.79 -9.40 -2.87
C ASP A 204 32.84 -10.28 -3.61
N ARG A 205 32.41 -11.48 -4.00
CA ARG A 205 33.23 -12.47 -4.66
C ARG A 205 33.95 -11.90 -5.91
N ARG A 206 33.33 -10.96 -6.61
CA ARG A 206 33.90 -10.35 -7.83
C ARG A 206 35.20 -9.61 -7.53
N LYS A 207 35.33 -8.98 -6.37
CA LYS A 207 36.54 -8.26 -5.96
C LYS A 207 37.66 -9.19 -5.61
N PHE A 208 37.36 -10.42 -5.25
CA PHE A 208 38.33 -11.43 -4.86
C PHE A 208 38.61 -12.46 -5.95
N ALA A 209 37.87 -12.44 -7.07
CA ALA A 209 38.02 -13.39 -8.17
C ALA A 209 39.51 -13.57 -8.65
N PRO A 210 40.33 -12.51 -8.87
CA PRO A 210 41.68 -12.65 -9.31
C PRO A 210 42.61 -13.34 -8.30
N TYR A 211 42.24 -13.33 -7.02
CA TYR A 211 43.00 -13.95 -5.94
C TYR A 211 42.54 -15.38 -5.70
N ILE A 212 41.23 -15.64 -5.80
CA ILE A 212 40.65 -16.97 -5.64
C ILE A 212 41.15 -17.95 -6.70
N GLU A 213 41.29 -17.49 -7.94
CA GLU A 213 41.86 -18.31 -9.02
C GLU A 213 43.31 -18.77 -8.76
N LYS A 214 44.07 -17.98 -7.97
CA LYS A 214 45.45 -18.32 -7.59
C LYS A 214 45.55 -19.21 -6.35
N LEU A 215 44.52 -19.16 -5.46
CA LEU A 215 44.54 -19.83 -4.19
C LEU A 215 43.85 -21.20 -4.20
N GLY A 216 43.14 -21.55 -5.26
CA GLY A 216 42.56 -22.89 -5.42
C GLY A 216 41.28 -23.16 -4.59
N SER A 217 41.08 -22.53 -3.42
CA SER A 217 39.90 -22.74 -2.61
C SER A 217 39.50 -21.52 -1.76
N ASP A 218 38.18 -21.41 -1.46
CA ASP A 218 37.65 -20.37 -0.58
C ASP A 218 38.17 -20.48 0.86
N LYS A 219 38.58 -21.69 1.30
CA LYS A 219 39.19 -21.93 2.63
C LYS A 219 40.58 -21.32 2.74
N GLU A 220 41.39 -21.50 1.74
CA GLU A 220 42.75 -20.89 1.69
C GLU A 220 42.69 -19.37 1.72
N LEU A 221 41.72 -18.77 1.06
CA LEU A 221 41.46 -17.32 1.12
C LEU A 221 41.08 -16.88 2.54
N GLU A 222 40.22 -17.63 3.23
CA GLU A 222 39.84 -17.35 4.61
C GLU A 222 40.99 -17.45 5.59
N GLU A 223 41.86 -18.49 5.46
CA GLU A 223 43.04 -18.67 6.30
C GLU A 223 44.07 -17.54 6.08
N LEU A 224 44.27 -17.15 4.83
CA LEU A 224 45.17 -16.04 4.45
C LEU A 224 44.66 -14.71 5.01
N PHE A 225 43.36 -14.47 4.93
CA PHE A 225 42.74 -13.28 5.47
C PHE A 225 42.81 -13.24 7.00
N LEU A 226 42.57 -14.37 7.69
CA LEU A 226 42.73 -14.48 9.12
C LEU A 226 44.19 -14.28 9.57
N ALA A 227 45.17 -14.81 8.82
CA ALA A 227 46.57 -14.59 9.08
C ALA A 227 46.97 -13.11 8.93
N PHE A 228 46.49 -12.45 7.87
CA PHE A 228 46.64 -11.01 7.67
C PHE A 228 46.06 -10.19 8.82
N LEU A 229 44.83 -10.47 9.25
CA LEU A 229 44.20 -9.77 10.36
C LEU A 229 44.97 -9.94 11.66
N ARG A 230 45.45 -11.14 11.97
CA ARG A 230 46.31 -11.40 13.16
C ARG A 230 47.59 -10.58 13.13
N GLN A 231 48.15 -10.38 11.96
CA GLN A 231 49.39 -9.59 11.80
C GLN A 231 49.15 -8.08 11.92
N GLN A 232 47.92 -7.59 11.61
CA GLN A 232 47.61 -6.15 11.65
C GLN A 232 46.98 -5.69 12.96
N VAL A 233 46.35 -6.60 13.71
CA VAL A 233 45.56 -6.26 14.92
C VAL A 233 46.24 -6.79 16.19
N GLY A 234 47.19 -7.69 16.10
CA GLY A 234 48.02 -8.18 17.20
C GLY A 234 49.27 -7.36 17.35
#